data_642b0cbe0822dfab97e1b014da2eb83f
#
_entry.id   642b0cbe0822dfab97e1b014da2eb83f
#
_cell.length_a   1.000
_cell.length_b   1.000
_cell.length_c   1.000
_cell.angle_alpha   90.00
_cell.angle_beta   90.00
_cell.angle_gamma   90.00
#
_symmetry.space_group_name_H-M   'P 1'
#
loop_
_entity.id
_entity.type
_entity.pdbx_description
1 polymer ?
#
loop_
_entity_poly.entity_id
_entity_poly.type
_entity_poly.pdbx_seq_one_letter_code
_entity_poly.pdbx_strand_id
1 'polypeptide(L)'
;QFKNIDNKQALAAIGQPKLMRIYDEVFESFGLQVAQCLLTYHDFEKEATIENTKNPIHTLLKHEIIPIINENDTVSAEEIIFGDNDKLSAMVAKIIGADILFLASDIDGVFDKNPHLHSDAQLITKITNLEEIEKFIEEKPSKLGTGGMTSKLKAAQICFENNVEMYIVNGNQNNFVENALTGNIPCTHFQKK
;
A
#
# COMPACT_ATOMS: atom_id res chain seq x y z
N GLN A 1 -24.53 -13.14 10.98
CA GLN A 1 -23.32 -12.32 11.14
C GLN A 1 -22.12 -13.24 11.04
N PHE A 2 -21.35 -13.09 9.98
CA PHE A 2 -20.17 -13.89 9.69
C PHE A 2 -19.02 -13.46 10.63
N LYS A 3 -18.67 -14.28 11.63
CA LYS A 3 -17.63 -13.96 12.61
C LYS A 3 -16.41 -14.90 12.57
N ASN A 4 -16.43 -15.93 11.71
CA ASN A 4 -15.32 -16.87 11.59
C ASN A 4 -14.45 -16.55 10.37
N ILE A 5 -13.18 -16.94 10.40
CA ILE A 5 -12.24 -16.71 9.30
C ILE A 5 -12.72 -17.32 7.99
N ASP A 6 -13.26 -18.53 8.03
CA ASP A 6 -13.81 -19.23 6.86
C ASP A 6 -14.89 -18.41 6.16
N ASN A 7 -15.65 -17.63 6.92
CA ASN A 7 -16.66 -16.72 6.39
C ASN A 7 -16.03 -15.48 5.73
N LYS A 8 -14.92 -14.97 6.26
CA LYS A 8 -14.19 -13.85 5.64
C LYS A 8 -13.58 -14.28 4.32
N GLN A 9 -12.94 -15.46 4.27
CA GLN A 9 -12.40 -16.04 3.05
C GLN A 9 -13.45 -16.24 1.98
N ALA A 10 -14.62 -16.80 2.36
CA ALA A 10 -15.75 -16.96 1.45
C ALA A 10 -16.29 -15.60 0.95
N LEU A 11 -16.36 -14.59 1.81
CA LEU A 11 -16.77 -13.24 1.42
C LEU A 11 -15.74 -12.58 0.48
N ALA A 12 -14.45 -12.79 0.71
CA ALA A 12 -13.39 -12.33 -0.19
C ALA A 12 -13.52 -12.96 -1.58
N ALA A 13 -13.78 -14.29 -1.63
CA ALA A 13 -14.02 -15.01 -2.88
C ALA A 13 -15.25 -14.47 -3.67
N ILE A 14 -16.27 -14.02 -2.97
CA ILE A 14 -17.47 -13.41 -3.59
C ILE A 14 -17.20 -11.96 -4.01
N GLY A 15 -16.42 -11.23 -3.21
CA GLY A 15 -16.16 -9.80 -3.40
C GLY A 15 -15.15 -9.52 -4.50
N GLN A 16 -14.09 -10.31 -4.59
CA GLN A 16 -12.98 -10.08 -5.50
C GLN A 16 -13.39 -10.00 -6.98
N PRO A 17 -14.25 -10.88 -7.54
CA PRO A 17 -14.71 -10.72 -8.91
C PRO A 17 -15.52 -9.44 -9.15
N LYS A 18 -16.27 -8.97 -8.15
CA LYS A 18 -17.02 -7.71 -8.24
C LYS A 18 -16.08 -6.50 -8.25
N LEU A 19 -15.03 -6.54 -7.43
CA LEU A 19 -13.99 -5.51 -7.41
C LEU A 19 -13.29 -5.44 -8.77
N MET A 20 -12.87 -6.57 -9.31
CA MET A 20 -12.19 -6.62 -10.62
C MET A 20 -13.07 -6.10 -11.75
N ARG A 21 -14.37 -6.40 -11.71
CA ARG A 21 -15.31 -5.86 -12.68
C ARG A 21 -15.34 -4.32 -12.65
N ILE A 22 -15.33 -3.71 -11.47
CA ILE A 22 -15.29 -2.24 -11.34
C ILE A 22 -14.01 -1.68 -11.95
N TYR A 23 -12.86 -2.30 -11.67
CA TYR A 23 -11.60 -1.87 -12.28
C TYR A 23 -11.63 -2.01 -13.80
N ASP A 24 -12.11 -3.14 -14.30
CA ASP A 24 -12.20 -3.42 -15.74
C ASP A 24 -13.08 -2.36 -16.45
N GLU A 25 -14.30 -2.13 -15.96
CA GLU A 25 -15.22 -1.12 -16.49
C GLU A 25 -14.62 0.31 -16.49
N VAL A 26 -13.93 0.69 -15.40
CA VAL A 26 -13.30 2.02 -15.30
C VAL A 26 -12.14 2.16 -16.26
N PHE A 27 -11.21 1.21 -16.29
CA PHE A 27 -10.01 1.31 -17.13
C PHE A 27 -10.31 1.14 -18.61
N GLU A 28 -11.30 0.30 -18.97
CA GLU A 28 -11.78 0.16 -20.35
C GLU A 28 -12.27 1.50 -20.91
N SER A 29 -12.89 2.35 -20.09
CA SER A 29 -13.34 3.69 -20.50
C SER A 29 -12.19 4.60 -20.93
N PHE A 30 -10.96 4.30 -20.53
CA PHE A 30 -9.72 4.97 -20.96
C PHE A 30 -8.95 4.20 -22.03
N GLY A 31 -9.49 3.08 -22.53
CA GLY A 31 -8.81 2.21 -23.51
C GLY A 31 -7.67 1.39 -22.90
N LEU A 32 -7.65 1.22 -21.57
CA LEU A 32 -6.63 0.48 -20.84
C LEU A 32 -7.16 -0.89 -20.41
N GLN A 33 -6.28 -1.89 -20.39
CA GLN A 33 -6.59 -3.23 -19.91
C GLN A 33 -6.02 -3.43 -18.50
N VAL A 34 -6.72 -4.22 -17.69
CA VAL A 34 -6.29 -4.61 -16.35
C VAL A 34 -6.13 -6.12 -16.23
N ALA A 35 -5.26 -6.56 -15.32
CA ALA A 35 -5.10 -7.97 -15.01
C ALA A 35 -5.03 -8.17 -13.50
N GLN A 36 -5.76 -9.16 -12.98
CA GLN A 36 -5.74 -9.50 -11.56
C GLN A 36 -4.49 -10.29 -11.19
N CYS A 37 -3.82 -9.87 -10.11
CA CYS A 37 -2.76 -10.62 -9.45
C CYS A 37 -3.11 -10.77 -7.95
N LEU A 38 -3.37 -11.99 -7.50
CA LEU A 38 -3.63 -12.28 -6.09
C LEU A 38 -2.39 -12.90 -5.45
N LEU A 39 -1.87 -12.27 -4.40
CA LEU A 39 -0.63 -12.65 -3.75
C LEU A 39 -0.84 -12.99 -2.28
N THR A 40 0.05 -13.81 -1.76
CA THR A 40 0.15 -14.14 -0.34
C THR A 40 1.54 -13.78 0.19
N TYR A 41 1.70 -13.79 1.50
CA TYR A 41 3.02 -13.55 2.11
C TYR A 41 4.09 -14.52 1.59
N HIS A 42 3.73 -15.78 1.33
CA HIS A 42 4.65 -16.82 0.85
C HIS A 42 5.29 -16.49 -0.51
N ASP A 43 4.63 -15.65 -1.33
CA ASP A 43 5.15 -15.24 -2.63
C ASP A 43 6.39 -14.33 -2.52
N PHE A 44 6.68 -13.84 -1.31
CA PHE A 44 7.82 -12.95 -1.02
C PHE A 44 8.90 -13.58 -0.14
N GLU A 45 8.79 -14.87 0.24
CA GLU A 45 9.70 -15.50 1.18
C GLU A 45 10.98 -16.06 0.53
N LYS A 46 10.87 -16.61 -0.67
CA LYS A 46 11.95 -17.30 -1.35
C LYS A 46 12.25 -16.67 -2.70
N GLU A 47 13.51 -16.68 -3.10
CA GLU A 47 13.94 -16.12 -4.38
C GLU A 47 13.14 -16.70 -5.57
N ALA A 48 12.90 -18.01 -5.59
CA ALA A 48 12.11 -18.65 -6.63
C ALA A 48 10.65 -18.18 -6.68
N THR A 49 9.99 -17.97 -5.53
CA THR A 49 8.62 -17.46 -5.47
C THR A 49 8.57 -15.98 -5.83
N ILE A 50 9.57 -15.19 -5.42
CA ILE A 50 9.72 -13.78 -5.80
C ILE A 50 9.83 -13.64 -7.33
N GLU A 51 10.69 -14.43 -8.00
CA GLU A 51 10.82 -14.40 -9.46
C GLU A 51 9.53 -14.84 -10.17
N ASN A 52 8.83 -15.86 -9.65
CA ASN A 52 7.54 -16.29 -10.16
C ASN A 52 6.44 -15.24 -10.02
N THR A 53 6.54 -14.35 -9.03
CA THR A 53 5.62 -13.23 -8.82
C THR A 53 5.98 -12.03 -9.70
N LYS A 54 7.27 -11.71 -9.76
CA LYS A 54 7.82 -10.57 -10.49
C LYS A 54 7.62 -10.68 -12.00
N ASN A 55 7.95 -11.86 -12.58
CA ASN A 55 7.96 -12.05 -14.02
C ASN A 55 6.59 -11.82 -14.69
N PRO A 56 5.46 -12.35 -14.19
CA PRO A 56 4.14 -12.04 -14.74
C PRO A 56 3.81 -10.55 -14.67
N ILE A 57 4.11 -9.87 -13.55
CA ILE A 57 3.86 -8.44 -13.39
C ILE A 57 4.63 -7.62 -14.43
N HIS A 58 5.94 -7.90 -14.60
CA HIS A 58 6.74 -7.24 -15.62
C HIS A 58 6.24 -7.53 -17.04
N THR A 59 5.75 -8.74 -17.29
CA THR A 59 5.19 -9.10 -18.60
C THR A 59 3.92 -8.30 -18.88
N LEU A 60 3.03 -8.18 -17.90
CA LEU A 60 1.83 -7.34 -18.03
C LEU A 60 2.19 -5.88 -18.33
N LEU A 61 3.09 -5.30 -17.54
CA LEU A 61 3.55 -3.92 -17.73
C LEU A 61 4.19 -3.71 -19.09
N LYS A 62 4.99 -4.67 -19.59
CA LYS A 62 5.59 -4.62 -20.93
C LYS A 62 4.53 -4.60 -22.04
N HIS A 63 3.37 -5.19 -21.82
CA HIS A 63 2.24 -5.18 -22.74
C HIS A 63 1.25 -4.06 -22.48
N GLU A 64 1.63 -3.08 -21.64
CA GLU A 64 0.78 -1.93 -21.25
C GLU A 64 -0.53 -2.35 -20.55
N ILE A 65 -0.53 -3.54 -19.92
CA ILE A 65 -1.63 -4.04 -19.11
C ILE A 65 -1.37 -3.67 -17.64
N ILE A 66 -2.35 -3.07 -16.98
CA ILE A 66 -2.21 -2.61 -15.61
C ILE A 66 -2.49 -3.75 -14.63
N PRO A 67 -1.50 -4.19 -13.82
CA PRO A 67 -1.73 -5.22 -12.82
C PRO A 67 -2.49 -4.63 -11.63
N ILE A 68 -3.65 -5.19 -11.32
CA ILE A 68 -4.42 -4.92 -10.10
C ILE A 68 -4.08 -5.99 -9.09
N ILE A 69 -3.31 -5.59 -8.09
CA ILE A 69 -2.73 -6.52 -7.10
C ILE A 69 -3.54 -6.43 -5.80
N ASN A 70 -3.90 -7.57 -5.23
CA ASN A 70 -4.56 -7.66 -3.93
C ASN A 70 -4.04 -8.89 -3.17
N GLU A 71 -4.27 -8.93 -1.86
CA GLU A 71 -4.04 -10.14 -1.07
C GLU A 71 -5.01 -11.24 -1.51
N ASN A 72 -4.51 -12.50 -1.53
CA ASN A 72 -5.36 -13.66 -1.74
C ASN A 72 -6.03 -14.08 -0.44
N ASP A 73 -6.96 -13.26 0.03
CA ASP A 73 -7.72 -13.48 1.27
C ASP A 73 -8.47 -14.81 1.31
N THR A 74 -8.67 -15.47 0.17
CA THR A 74 -9.36 -16.75 0.09
C THR A 74 -8.55 -17.89 0.71
N VAL A 75 -7.23 -17.80 0.66
CA VAL A 75 -6.29 -18.83 1.14
C VAL A 75 -5.36 -18.35 2.24
N SER A 76 -5.36 -17.05 2.56
CA SER A 76 -4.54 -16.48 3.63
C SER A 76 -4.98 -17.02 5.00
N ALA A 77 -4.04 -17.59 5.77
CA ALA A 77 -4.28 -18.00 7.14
C ALA A 77 -4.12 -16.82 8.11
N GLU A 78 -4.85 -16.80 9.23
CA GLU A 78 -4.84 -15.69 10.21
C GLU A 78 -3.44 -15.29 10.69
N GLU A 79 -2.51 -16.24 10.71
CA GLU A 79 -1.16 -16.05 11.22
C GLU A 79 -0.23 -15.35 10.22
N ILE A 80 -0.63 -15.23 8.94
CA ILE A 80 0.23 -14.81 7.81
C ILE A 80 -0.46 -13.74 6.96
N ILE A 81 -1.45 -13.06 7.49
CA ILE A 81 -2.17 -11.98 6.79
C ILE A 81 -1.28 -10.73 6.76
N PHE A 82 -1.18 -10.06 5.61
CA PHE A 82 -0.53 -8.74 5.54
C PHE A 82 -1.17 -7.73 6.50
N GLY A 83 -2.42 -7.97 6.86
CA GLY A 83 -3.20 -7.14 7.77
C GLY A 83 -3.81 -5.91 7.09
N ASP A 84 -3.12 -5.39 6.09
CA ASP A 84 -3.59 -4.37 5.15
C ASP A 84 -2.71 -4.36 3.89
N ASN A 85 -3.17 -3.68 2.85
CA ASN A 85 -2.45 -3.60 1.58
C ASN A 85 -1.23 -2.64 1.62
N ASP A 86 -0.99 -1.92 2.71
CA ASP A 86 0.15 -1.01 2.82
C ASP A 86 1.47 -1.79 2.72
N LYS A 87 1.60 -2.87 3.50
CA LYS A 87 2.79 -3.74 3.48
C LYS A 87 2.90 -4.50 2.15
N LEU A 88 1.78 -5.02 1.63
CA LEU A 88 1.75 -5.71 0.35
C LEU A 88 2.25 -4.79 -0.77
N SER A 89 1.77 -3.55 -0.84
CA SER A 89 2.16 -2.58 -1.87
C SER A 89 3.66 -2.25 -1.81
N ALA A 90 4.23 -2.10 -0.61
CA ALA A 90 5.66 -1.87 -0.43
C ALA A 90 6.51 -3.07 -0.86
N MET A 91 6.06 -4.29 -0.57
CA MET A 91 6.75 -5.51 -1.01
C MET A 91 6.68 -5.69 -2.52
N VAL A 92 5.54 -5.37 -3.13
CA VAL A 92 5.40 -5.37 -4.59
C VAL A 92 6.31 -4.31 -5.20
N ALA A 93 6.29 -3.07 -4.71
CA ALA A 93 7.15 -1.99 -5.19
C ALA A 93 8.64 -2.39 -5.17
N LYS A 94 9.08 -3.05 -4.07
CA LYS A 94 10.44 -3.59 -3.96
C LYS A 94 10.76 -4.60 -5.05
N ILE A 95 9.92 -5.64 -5.26
CA ILE A 95 10.25 -6.73 -6.18
C ILE A 95 10.19 -6.33 -7.64
N ILE A 96 9.32 -5.37 -8.00
CA ILE A 96 9.25 -4.87 -9.38
C ILE A 96 10.26 -3.74 -9.67
N GLY A 97 10.96 -3.23 -8.65
CA GLY A 97 11.89 -2.14 -8.79
C GLY A 97 11.19 -0.81 -9.11
N ALA A 98 10.08 -0.52 -8.42
CA ALA A 98 9.37 0.75 -8.59
C ALA A 98 10.22 1.92 -8.10
N ASP A 99 10.11 3.06 -8.78
CA ASP A 99 10.76 4.31 -8.35
C ASP A 99 10.01 4.95 -7.20
N ILE A 100 8.66 4.93 -7.25
CA ILE A 100 7.80 5.63 -6.30
C ILE A 100 6.60 4.76 -5.92
N LEU A 101 6.24 4.77 -4.64
CA LEU A 101 4.99 4.22 -4.10
C LEU A 101 4.10 5.33 -3.53
N PHE A 102 2.87 5.43 -3.99
CA PHE A 102 1.85 6.28 -3.38
C PHE A 102 0.92 5.44 -2.52
N LEU A 103 0.90 5.70 -1.20
CA LEU A 103 -0.13 5.18 -0.30
C LEU A 103 -1.27 6.18 -0.20
N ALA A 104 -2.33 5.94 -0.96
CA ALA A 104 -3.56 6.70 -0.89
C ALA A 104 -4.37 6.28 0.34
N SER A 105 -4.63 7.22 1.24
CA SER A 105 -5.31 7.00 2.52
C SER A 105 -6.42 8.04 2.70
N ASP A 106 -7.10 8.00 3.84
CA ASP A 106 -8.06 8.99 4.31
C ASP A 106 -7.41 10.15 5.10
N ILE A 107 -6.07 10.13 5.23
CA ILE A 107 -5.28 11.15 5.93
C ILE A 107 -4.25 11.77 4.99
N ASP A 108 -3.83 13.01 5.29
CA ASP A 108 -2.88 13.75 4.47
C ASP A 108 -1.43 13.25 4.63
N GLY A 109 -1.12 12.49 5.68
CA GLY A 109 0.23 11.99 5.93
C GLY A 109 0.49 11.64 7.39
N VAL A 110 1.75 11.67 7.78
CA VAL A 110 2.21 11.45 9.16
C VAL A 110 2.17 12.77 9.92
N PHE A 111 1.58 12.75 11.12
CA PHE A 111 1.55 13.90 12.02
C PHE A 111 2.42 13.64 13.25
N ASP A 112 2.91 14.69 13.87
CA ASP A 112 3.67 14.64 15.13
C ASP A 112 2.83 14.07 16.28
N LYS A 113 1.52 14.26 16.24
CA LYS A 113 0.50 13.73 17.18
C LYS A 113 -0.82 13.48 16.47
N ASN A 114 -1.75 12.81 17.13
CA ASN A 114 -3.03 12.46 16.51
C ASN A 114 -3.86 13.72 16.17
N PRO A 115 -4.12 14.04 14.89
CA PRO A 115 -4.85 15.23 14.48
C PRO A 115 -6.33 15.21 14.90
N HIS A 116 -6.91 14.03 15.17
CA HIS A 116 -8.28 13.94 15.68
C HIS A 116 -8.41 14.29 17.17
N LEU A 117 -7.29 14.22 17.91
CA LEU A 117 -7.25 14.52 19.35
C LEU A 117 -6.60 15.87 19.65
N HIS A 118 -5.81 16.39 18.74
CA HIS A 118 -4.98 17.57 18.91
C HIS A 118 -5.12 18.50 17.71
N SER A 119 -5.81 19.61 17.90
CA SER A 119 -6.02 20.61 16.83
C SER A 119 -4.74 21.34 16.40
N ASP A 120 -3.68 21.24 17.20
CA ASP A 120 -2.35 21.78 16.94
C ASP A 120 -1.37 20.72 16.37
N ALA A 121 -1.86 19.56 15.94
CA ALA A 121 -1.06 18.54 15.29
C ALA A 121 -0.47 19.08 13.97
N GLN A 122 0.83 18.87 13.79
CA GLN A 122 1.54 19.33 12.61
C GLN A 122 1.87 18.16 11.68
N LEU A 123 1.62 18.34 10.39
CA LEU A 123 1.99 17.39 9.36
C LEU A 123 3.51 17.37 9.17
N ILE A 124 4.09 16.19 9.15
CA ILE A 124 5.48 15.95 8.83
C ILE A 124 5.58 15.77 7.31
N THR A 125 5.98 16.80 6.62
CA THR A 125 5.97 16.82 5.15
C THR A 125 7.08 15.99 4.52
N LYS A 126 8.20 15.78 5.24
CA LYS A 126 9.35 15.05 4.71
C LYS A 126 10.05 14.25 5.79
N ILE A 127 10.38 12.99 5.46
CA ILE A 127 11.17 12.06 6.28
C ILE A 127 12.34 11.57 5.43
N THR A 128 13.59 11.74 5.92
CA THR A 128 14.80 11.53 5.12
C THR A 128 15.77 10.51 5.69
N ASN A 129 15.44 9.89 6.80
CA ASN A 129 16.27 8.85 7.40
C ASN A 129 15.42 7.75 8.08
N LEU A 130 16.02 6.57 8.22
CA LEU A 130 15.37 5.40 8.79
C LEU A 130 15.10 5.55 10.31
N GLU A 131 16.00 6.22 11.03
CA GLU A 131 15.88 6.43 12.47
C GLU A 131 14.61 7.23 12.82
N GLU A 132 14.23 8.21 11.98
CA GLU A 132 12.97 8.93 12.13
C GLU A 132 11.77 8.00 11.98
N ILE A 133 11.79 7.09 11.00
CA ILE A 133 10.71 6.12 10.78
C ILE A 133 10.61 5.17 11.98
N GLU A 134 11.73 4.62 12.44
CA GLU A 134 11.80 3.71 13.59
C GLU A 134 11.29 4.37 14.85
N LYS A 135 11.70 5.61 15.13
CA LYS A 135 11.20 6.40 16.27
C LYS A 135 9.69 6.55 16.24
N PHE A 136 9.10 6.86 15.07
CA PHE A 136 7.65 6.96 14.93
C PHE A 136 6.93 5.61 15.15
N ILE A 137 7.55 4.50 14.77
CA ILE A 137 7.00 3.16 15.02
C ILE A 137 7.03 2.83 16.53
N GLU A 138 8.14 3.13 17.22
CA GLU A 138 8.33 2.82 18.64
C GLU A 138 7.49 3.71 19.56
N GLU A 139 7.42 5.01 19.29
CA GLU A 139 6.68 5.96 20.13
C GLU A 139 5.16 5.81 20.05
N LYS A 140 4.65 5.11 19.04
CA LYS A 140 3.22 5.03 18.74
C LYS A 140 2.62 3.62 18.68
N PRO A 141 3.01 2.66 19.57
CA PRO A 141 2.28 1.40 19.64
C PRO A 141 0.89 1.65 20.24
N SER A 142 -0.17 1.58 19.44
CA SER A 142 -1.59 1.48 19.83
C SER A 142 -2.33 2.70 20.38
N LYS A 143 -1.70 3.80 20.76
CA LYS A 143 -2.45 4.98 21.29
C LYS A 143 -3.02 5.93 20.23
N LEU A 144 -2.63 5.77 18.98
CA LEU A 144 -3.13 6.57 17.84
C LEU A 144 -4.23 5.86 17.04
N GLY A 145 -5.01 5.03 17.71
CA GLY A 145 -6.22 4.41 17.16
C GLY A 145 -5.99 3.81 15.78
N THR A 146 -6.06 2.50 15.68
CA THR A 146 -5.98 1.66 14.48
C THR A 146 -4.56 1.33 14.00
N GLY A 147 -4.31 0.06 13.70
CA GLY A 147 -3.04 -0.47 13.15
C GLY A 147 -2.58 0.21 11.85
N GLY A 148 -3.40 1.07 11.25
CA GLY A 148 -3.17 1.70 9.97
C GLY A 148 -1.91 2.58 9.88
N MET A 149 -1.59 3.43 10.86
CA MET A 149 -0.36 4.26 10.79
C MET A 149 0.91 3.43 10.98
N THR A 150 0.89 2.48 11.89
CA THR A 150 2.04 1.57 12.11
C THR A 150 2.32 0.75 10.84
N SER A 151 1.28 0.31 10.13
CA SER A 151 1.45 -0.40 8.87
C SER A 151 2.05 0.48 7.78
N LYS A 152 1.57 1.72 7.64
CA LYS A 152 2.12 2.70 6.69
C LYS A 152 3.60 3.00 6.97
N LEU A 153 3.99 3.13 8.23
CA LEU A 153 5.39 3.34 8.62
C LEU A 153 6.25 2.11 8.33
N LYS A 154 5.73 0.89 8.52
CA LYS A 154 6.42 -0.35 8.11
C LYS A 154 6.57 -0.44 6.58
N ALA A 155 5.56 -0.02 5.83
CA ALA A 155 5.66 0.08 4.37
C ALA A 155 6.74 1.09 3.97
N ALA A 156 6.79 2.25 4.64
CA ALA A 156 7.82 3.26 4.43
C ALA A 156 9.23 2.72 4.72
N GLN A 157 9.38 1.93 5.79
CA GLN A 157 10.66 1.28 6.11
C GLN A 157 11.11 0.35 4.97
N ILE A 158 10.22 -0.52 4.48
CA ILE A 158 10.53 -1.41 3.35
C ILE A 158 10.94 -0.61 2.12
N CYS A 159 10.22 0.44 1.76
CA CYS A 159 10.53 1.31 0.63
C CYS A 159 11.89 1.98 0.81
N PHE A 160 12.14 2.55 1.97
CA PHE A 160 13.37 3.24 2.30
C PHE A 160 14.61 2.34 2.21
N GLU A 161 14.54 1.11 2.76
CA GLU A 161 15.61 0.11 2.67
C GLU A 161 15.93 -0.33 1.24
N ASN A 162 14.93 -0.24 0.33
CA ASN A 162 15.06 -0.68 -1.06
C ASN A 162 15.15 0.46 -2.09
N ASN A 163 15.39 1.70 -1.64
CA ASN A 163 15.53 2.91 -2.48
C ASN A 163 14.28 3.23 -3.31
N VAL A 164 13.10 2.88 -2.81
CA VAL A 164 11.81 3.30 -3.36
C VAL A 164 11.39 4.58 -2.63
N GLU A 165 11.09 5.65 -3.35
CA GLU A 165 10.46 6.82 -2.73
C GLU A 165 9.00 6.48 -2.36
N MET A 166 8.51 7.04 -1.26
CA MET A 166 7.13 6.79 -0.85
C MET A 166 6.41 8.07 -0.45
N TYR A 167 5.16 8.17 -0.85
CA TYR A 167 4.26 9.24 -0.42
C TYR A 167 3.07 8.66 0.34
N ILE A 168 2.71 9.26 1.48
CA ILE A 168 1.40 9.08 2.09
C ILE A 168 0.57 10.31 1.73
N VAL A 169 -0.55 10.09 1.05
CA VAL A 169 -1.42 11.16 0.51
C VAL A 169 -2.88 10.88 0.81
N ASN A 170 -3.68 11.91 0.86
CA ASN A 170 -5.13 11.79 0.95
C ASN A 170 -5.71 11.45 -0.44
N GLY A 171 -6.12 10.19 -0.60
CA GLY A 171 -6.68 9.67 -1.86
C GLY A 171 -8.06 10.23 -2.25
N ASN A 172 -8.72 10.99 -1.34
CA ASN A 172 -9.98 11.67 -1.65
C ASN A 172 -9.76 13.00 -2.42
N GLN A 173 -8.52 13.45 -2.55
CA GLN A 173 -8.20 14.66 -3.31
C GLN A 173 -8.07 14.32 -4.81
N ASN A 174 -8.64 15.19 -5.65
CA ASN A 174 -8.49 15.03 -7.09
C ASN A 174 -7.03 15.19 -7.53
N ASN A 175 -6.60 14.36 -8.49
CA ASN A 175 -5.24 14.39 -9.06
C ASN A 175 -4.14 14.31 -7.98
N PHE A 176 -4.38 13.52 -6.92
CA PHE A 176 -3.49 13.48 -5.76
C PHE A 176 -2.04 13.08 -6.12
N VAL A 177 -1.83 12.22 -7.10
CA VAL A 177 -0.49 11.81 -7.56
C VAL A 177 0.28 13.02 -8.11
N GLU A 178 -0.29 13.71 -9.08
CA GLU A 178 0.34 14.89 -9.72
C GLU A 178 0.54 16.03 -8.70
N ASN A 179 -0.48 16.28 -7.89
CA ASN A 179 -0.45 17.33 -6.87
C ASN A 179 0.57 17.04 -5.76
N ALA A 180 0.78 15.79 -5.37
CA ALA A 180 1.81 15.42 -4.40
C ALA A 180 3.21 15.62 -4.99
N LEU A 181 3.44 15.20 -6.25
CA LEU A 181 4.73 15.37 -6.94
C LEU A 181 5.10 16.84 -7.13
N THR A 182 4.12 17.70 -7.36
CA THR A 182 4.33 19.15 -7.56
C THR A 182 4.25 19.96 -6.26
N GLY A 183 3.97 19.32 -5.11
CA GLY A 183 3.88 19.98 -3.80
C GLY A 183 2.61 20.83 -3.62
N ASN A 184 1.57 20.58 -4.39
CA ASN A 184 0.32 21.34 -4.37
C ASN A 184 -0.71 20.84 -3.33
N ILE A 185 -0.45 19.70 -2.70
CA ILE A 185 -1.27 19.15 -1.62
C ILE A 185 -0.43 18.76 -0.40
N PRO A 186 -1.02 18.76 0.81
CA PRO A 186 -0.36 18.23 1.98
C PRO A 186 -0.13 16.73 1.82
N CYS A 187 1.10 16.28 2.09
CA CYS A 187 1.48 14.86 2.06
C CYS A 187 2.74 14.63 2.90
N THR A 188 3.04 13.39 3.21
CA THR A 188 4.35 13.00 3.76
C THR A 188 5.16 12.29 2.69
N HIS A 189 6.32 12.83 2.36
CA HIS A 189 7.29 12.27 1.42
C HIS A 189 8.45 11.60 2.16
N PHE A 190 8.63 10.31 1.93
CA PHE A 190 9.75 9.52 2.42
C PHE A 190 10.78 9.39 1.29
N GLN A 191 11.91 10.04 1.45
CA GLN A 191 12.96 10.09 0.44
C GLN A 191 14.33 9.92 1.09
N LYS A 192 15.13 9.01 0.56
CA LYS A 192 16.52 8.86 0.97
C LYS A 192 17.34 10.07 0.49
N LYS A 193 18.23 10.56 1.36
CA LYS A 193 19.18 11.64 1.00
C LYS A 193 20.21 11.19 0.00
#